data_8aee8a8cf661e162e6908fa0fb03bc64
#
_entry.id   8aee8a8cf661e162e6908fa0fb03bc64
#
_cell.length_a   1.000
_cell.length_b   1.000
_cell.length_c   1.000
_cell.angle_alpha   90.00
_cell.angle_beta   90.00
_cell.angle_gamma   90.00
#
_symmetry.space_group_name_H-M   'P 1'
#
loop_
_entity.id
_entity.type
_entity.pdbx_description
1 polymer ?
#
loop_
_entity_poly.entity_id
_entity_poly.type
_entity_poly.pdbx_seq_one_letter_code
_entity_poly.pdbx_strand_id
1 'polypeptide(L)'
;MGAAAHDLIFLAAMSARRRDMPVRMADPRGVTTEILPHGSRAGLMFGPEKSGLDNEEVVRADRLVTADLNPDYPSLNLAQAVLMMAWEWRVAALDSVGPVPGPDDEAPATILERDRFHDRLEAELDEGGFFISPEMAPAVKRNLRALFARAAPSSQEISTLHGVIQSLTKQRDRKKSG
;
A
#
# COMPACT_ATOMS: atom_id res chain seq x y z
N MET A 1 10.41 -6.42 2.41
CA MET A 1 9.86 -6.37 1.04
C MET A 1 11.00 -6.14 0.08
N GLY A 2 11.18 -7.01 -0.92
CA GLY A 2 12.35 -6.95 -1.80
C GLY A 2 12.29 -5.83 -2.82
N ALA A 3 13.43 -5.57 -3.50
CA ALA A 3 13.58 -4.56 -4.55
C ALA A 3 12.52 -4.65 -5.68
N ALA A 4 11.93 -5.83 -5.89
CA ALA A 4 10.93 -6.09 -6.93
C ALA A 4 9.63 -5.25 -6.82
N ALA A 5 9.33 -4.67 -5.65
CA ALA A 5 8.11 -3.87 -5.46
C ALA A 5 8.35 -2.35 -5.57
N HIS A 6 9.60 -1.90 -5.73
CA HIS A 6 9.95 -0.47 -5.64
C HIS A 6 9.34 0.37 -6.76
N ASP A 7 9.23 -0.19 -7.96
CA ASP A 7 8.72 0.53 -9.14
C ASP A 7 7.19 0.41 -9.31
N LEU A 8 6.54 -0.33 -8.39
CA LEU A 8 5.10 -0.48 -8.41
C LEU A 8 4.42 0.81 -7.92
N ILE A 9 3.28 1.11 -8.51
CA ILE A 9 2.40 2.23 -8.14
C ILE A 9 1.09 1.74 -7.52
N PHE A 10 0.80 0.44 -7.68
CA PHE A 10 -0.31 -0.24 -7.04
C PHE A 10 0.13 -1.61 -6.53
N LEU A 11 -0.20 -1.91 -5.30
CA LEU A 11 0.12 -3.19 -4.67
C LEU A 11 -1.12 -3.73 -3.96
N ALA A 12 -1.50 -4.96 -4.26
CA ALA A 12 -2.53 -5.67 -3.53
C ALA A 12 -1.94 -6.85 -2.75
N ALA A 13 -2.38 -7.03 -1.52
CA ALA A 13 -1.95 -8.10 -0.62
C ALA A 13 -3.04 -9.16 -0.51
N MET A 14 -2.73 -10.42 -0.82
CA MET A 14 -3.68 -11.53 -0.70
C MET A 14 -3.64 -12.12 0.71
N SER A 15 -4.79 -12.20 1.38
CA SER A 15 -4.92 -12.78 2.71
C SER A 15 -6.18 -13.64 2.82
N ALA A 16 -6.03 -14.84 3.39
CA ALA A 16 -7.17 -15.70 3.70
C ALA A 16 -8.00 -15.17 4.89
N ARG A 17 -7.47 -14.26 5.69
CA ARG A 17 -8.10 -13.75 6.92
C ARG A 17 -8.51 -12.31 6.73
N ARG A 18 -9.74 -12.00 7.10
CA ARG A 18 -10.13 -10.61 7.36
C ARG A 18 -9.34 -10.14 8.58
N ARG A 19 -8.65 -9.01 8.43
CA ARG A 19 -7.84 -8.40 9.50
C ARG A 19 -8.46 -7.08 9.87
N ASP A 20 -8.44 -6.77 11.16
CA ASP A 20 -8.77 -5.42 11.64
C ASP A 20 -7.57 -4.50 11.34
N MET A 21 -7.49 -4.08 10.10
CA MET A 21 -6.41 -3.28 9.56
C MET A 21 -6.98 -2.09 8.77
N PRO A 22 -6.37 -0.91 8.85
CA PRO A 22 -6.86 0.29 8.16
C PRO A 22 -6.56 0.28 6.64
N VAL A 23 -6.59 -0.90 6.01
CA VAL A 23 -6.39 -1.11 4.57
C VAL A 23 -7.74 -1.41 3.92
N ARG A 24 -8.00 -0.83 2.75
CA ARG A 24 -9.23 -1.10 2.02
C ARG A 24 -9.28 -2.54 1.56
N MET A 25 -10.42 -3.18 1.81
CA MET A 25 -10.66 -4.55 1.35
C MET A 25 -11.20 -4.57 -0.07
N ALA A 26 -10.84 -5.61 -0.80
CA ALA A 26 -11.37 -5.92 -2.11
C ALA A 26 -11.57 -7.43 -2.25
N ASP A 27 -12.48 -7.83 -3.13
CA ASP A 27 -12.57 -9.21 -3.61
C ASP A 27 -11.63 -9.43 -4.81
N PRO A 28 -11.36 -10.68 -5.21
CA PRO A 28 -10.46 -10.98 -6.32
C PRO A 28 -10.85 -10.32 -7.65
N ARG A 29 -12.15 -10.24 -7.94
CA ARG A 29 -12.65 -9.62 -9.18
C ARG A 29 -12.54 -8.10 -9.13
N GLY A 30 -12.93 -7.48 -8.03
CA GLY A 30 -12.86 -6.04 -7.86
C GLY A 30 -11.43 -5.52 -7.94
N VAL A 31 -10.46 -6.19 -7.29
CA VAL A 31 -9.07 -5.74 -7.33
C VAL A 31 -8.45 -5.87 -8.72
N THR A 32 -8.85 -6.84 -9.53
CA THR A 32 -8.29 -6.97 -10.88
C THR A 32 -8.69 -5.82 -11.79
N THR A 33 -9.90 -5.26 -11.63
CA THR A 33 -10.31 -4.06 -12.36
C THR A 33 -9.52 -2.82 -11.93
N GLU A 34 -9.13 -2.73 -10.66
CA GLU A 34 -8.28 -1.64 -10.17
C GLU A 34 -6.82 -1.80 -10.62
N ILE A 35 -6.32 -3.02 -10.73
CA ILE A 35 -4.93 -3.31 -11.13
C ILE A 35 -4.70 -3.06 -12.64
N LEU A 36 -5.64 -3.43 -13.50
CA LEU A 36 -5.48 -3.43 -14.95
C LEU A 36 -4.97 -2.11 -15.54
N PRO A 37 -5.47 -0.93 -15.14
CA PRO A 37 -4.98 0.35 -15.66
C PRO A 37 -3.49 0.61 -15.39
N HIS A 38 -2.93 -0.02 -14.37
CA HIS A 38 -1.52 0.19 -13.95
C HIS A 38 -0.53 -0.70 -14.71
N GLY A 39 -1.00 -1.72 -15.43
CA GLY A 39 -0.18 -2.60 -16.25
C GLY A 39 0.95 -3.28 -15.46
N SER A 40 2.17 -3.20 -15.98
CA SER A 40 3.36 -3.80 -15.34
C SER A 40 3.82 -3.11 -14.05
N ARG A 41 3.22 -1.98 -13.68
CA ARG A 41 3.51 -1.26 -12.44
C ARG A 41 2.55 -1.60 -11.29
N ALA A 42 1.74 -2.63 -11.45
CA ALA A 42 0.93 -3.19 -10.39
C ALA A 42 1.46 -4.56 -9.96
N GLY A 43 1.25 -4.90 -8.71
CA GLY A 43 1.69 -6.18 -8.13
C GLY A 43 0.67 -6.81 -7.21
N LEU A 44 0.74 -8.13 -7.14
CA LEU A 44 0.02 -8.94 -6.16
C LEU A 44 1.04 -9.57 -5.22
N MET A 45 0.84 -9.37 -3.93
CA MET A 45 1.69 -9.91 -2.88
C MET A 45 1.01 -11.09 -2.21
N PHE A 46 1.72 -12.20 -2.15
CA PHE A 46 1.31 -13.42 -1.45
C PHE A 46 2.29 -13.72 -0.34
N GLY A 47 1.78 -14.14 0.80
CA GLY A 47 2.61 -14.53 1.93
C GLY A 47 3.05 -16.00 1.86
N PRO A 48 4.02 -16.39 2.71
CA PRO A 48 4.38 -17.79 2.89
C PRO A 48 3.17 -18.66 3.29
N GLU A 49 3.12 -19.90 2.82
CA GLU A 49 1.98 -20.79 3.06
C GLU A 49 1.68 -21.03 4.55
N LYS A 50 2.71 -21.05 5.39
CA LYS A 50 2.56 -21.32 6.83
C LYS A 50 2.09 -20.15 7.65
N SER A 51 2.58 -18.94 7.35
CA SER A 51 2.36 -17.74 8.16
C SER A 51 1.45 -16.71 7.50
N GLY A 52 1.36 -16.73 6.17
CA GLY A 52 0.77 -15.64 5.42
C GLY A 52 1.63 -14.37 5.48
N LEU A 53 1.07 -13.26 5.05
CA LEU A 53 1.69 -11.94 5.17
C LEU A 53 1.64 -11.45 6.62
N ASP A 54 2.64 -10.71 7.05
CA ASP A 54 2.60 -9.99 8.33
C ASP A 54 1.85 -8.65 8.21
N ASN A 55 1.64 -7.97 9.34
CA ASN A 55 0.91 -6.71 9.36
C ASN A 55 1.69 -5.55 8.73
N GLU A 56 3.01 -5.57 8.82
CA GLU A 56 3.88 -4.55 8.23
C GLU A 56 3.93 -4.67 6.70
N GLU A 57 3.80 -5.89 6.19
CA GLU A 57 3.65 -6.14 4.75
C GLU A 57 2.28 -5.67 4.25
N VAL A 58 1.22 -6.04 4.95
CA VAL A 58 -0.17 -5.70 4.55
C VAL A 58 -0.43 -4.20 4.52
N VAL A 59 0.09 -3.42 5.46
CA VAL A 59 -0.15 -1.95 5.49
C VAL A 59 0.51 -1.19 4.34
N ARG A 60 1.44 -1.81 3.63
CA ARG A 60 2.06 -1.24 2.41
C ARG A 60 1.20 -1.41 1.18
N ALA A 61 0.22 -2.30 1.24
CA ALA A 61 -0.67 -2.56 0.13
C ALA A 61 -1.79 -1.51 0.04
N ASP A 62 -2.19 -1.20 -1.17
CA ASP A 62 -3.33 -0.33 -1.47
C ASP A 62 -4.65 -1.06 -1.22
N ARG A 63 -4.63 -2.39 -1.36
CA ARG A 63 -5.79 -3.27 -1.13
C ARG A 63 -5.40 -4.54 -0.38
N LEU A 64 -6.26 -4.95 0.54
CA LEU A 64 -6.24 -6.27 1.13
C LEU A 64 -7.29 -7.14 0.42
N VAL A 65 -6.84 -8.13 -0.33
CA VAL A 65 -7.71 -9.00 -1.11
C VAL A 65 -8.07 -10.23 -0.28
N THR A 66 -9.37 -10.44 -0.12
CA THR A 66 -9.90 -11.64 0.53
C THR A 66 -10.93 -12.30 -0.38
N ALA A 67 -10.84 -13.62 -0.55
CA ALA A 67 -11.87 -14.40 -1.20
C ALA A 67 -12.89 -14.89 -0.16
N ASP A 68 -14.17 -14.81 -0.49
CA ASP A 68 -15.23 -15.43 0.32
C ASP A 68 -15.21 -16.93 0.06
N LEU A 69 -14.50 -17.65 0.93
CA LEU A 69 -14.35 -19.11 0.88
C LEU A 69 -15.33 -19.77 1.84
N ASN A 70 -15.43 -21.10 1.73
CA ASN A 70 -16.19 -21.89 2.69
C ASN A 70 -15.67 -21.63 4.12
N PRO A 71 -16.53 -21.23 5.07
CA PRO A 71 -16.13 -20.97 6.45
C PRO A 71 -15.41 -22.15 7.14
N ASP A 72 -15.73 -23.38 6.76
CA ASP A 72 -15.10 -24.58 7.29
C ASP A 72 -13.67 -24.80 6.76
N TYR A 73 -13.35 -24.19 5.60
CA TYR A 73 -12.05 -24.26 4.93
C TYR A 73 -11.65 -22.88 4.40
N PRO A 74 -11.30 -21.94 5.31
CA PRO A 74 -11.14 -20.52 4.94
C PRO A 74 -9.79 -20.19 4.29
N SER A 75 -8.96 -21.18 3.98
CA SER A 75 -7.64 -20.94 3.39
C SER A 75 -7.47 -21.71 2.08
N LEU A 76 -6.90 -21.01 1.09
CA LEU A 76 -6.37 -21.61 -0.13
C LEU A 76 -4.89 -21.89 0.06
N ASN A 77 -4.37 -22.94 -0.58
CA ASN A 77 -2.94 -23.04 -0.74
C ASN A 77 -2.44 -21.95 -1.71
N LEU A 78 -1.14 -21.69 -1.70
CA LEU A 78 -0.56 -20.60 -2.49
C LEU A 78 -0.85 -20.76 -4.00
N ALA A 79 -0.74 -21.97 -4.55
CA ALA A 79 -0.98 -22.20 -5.97
C ALA A 79 -2.43 -21.93 -6.36
N GLN A 80 -3.39 -22.32 -5.52
CA GLN A 80 -4.81 -22.05 -5.72
C GLN A 80 -5.09 -20.53 -5.68
N ALA A 81 -4.51 -19.80 -4.72
CA ALA A 81 -4.67 -18.36 -4.60
C ALA A 81 -4.09 -17.64 -5.84
N VAL A 82 -2.92 -18.04 -6.31
CA VAL A 82 -2.29 -17.50 -7.53
C VAL A 82 -3.15 -17.81 -8.76
N LEU A 83 -3.63 -19.04 -8.90
CA LEU A 83 -4.48 -19.43 -10.05
C LEU A 83 -5.79 -18.65 -10.08
N MET A 84 -6.44 -18.46 -8.93
CA MET A 84 -7.68 -17.69 -8.83
C MET A 84 -7.44 -16.23 -9.27
N MET A 85 -6.38 -15.59 -8.78
CA MET A 85 -6.05 -14.22 -9.17
C MET A 85 -5.67 -14.11 -10.65
N ALA A 86 -4.93 -15.07 -11.19
CA ALA A 86 -4.58 -15.12 -12.62
C ALA A 86 -5.82 -15.29 -13.51
N TRP A 87 -6.78 -16.08 -13.07
CA TRP A 87 -8.05 -16.25 -13.77
C TRP A 87 -8.88 -14.94 -13.77
N GLU A 88 -9.10 -14.33 -12.61
CA GLU A 88 -9.84 -13.07 -12.53
C GLU A 88 -9.15 -11.94 -13.32
N TRP A 89 -7.81 -11.91 -13.28
CA TRP A 89 -7.04 -11.01 -14.14
C TRP A 89 -7.32 -11.26 -15.63
N ARG A 90 -7.29 -12.52 -16.06
CA ARG A 90 -7.53 -12.86 -17.47
C ARG A 90 -8.93 -12.47 -17.91
N VAL A 91 -9.95 -12.77 -17.09
CA VAL A 91 -11.34 -12.39 -17.38
C VAL A 91 -11.47 -10.87 -17.48
N ALA A 92 -10.98 -10.13 -16.49
CA ALA A 92 -11.05 -8.68 -16.49
C ALA A 92 -10.28 -8.06 -17.68
N ALA A 93 -9.13 -8.63 -18.07
CA ALA A 93 -8.37 -8.18 -19.23
C ALA A 93 -9.08 -8.41 -20.56
N LEU A 94 -9.93 -9.45 -20.67
CA LEU A 94 -10.76 -9.70 -21.86
C LEU A 94 -11.94 -8.74 -21.96
N ASP A 95 -12.49 -8.33 -20.80
CA ASP A 95 -13.63 -7.41 -20.73
C ASP A 95 -13.20 -5.93 -20.82
N SER A 96 -11.91 -5.65 -20.55
CA SER A 96 -11.38 -4.29 -20.52
C SER A 96 -10.99 -3.78 -21.90
N VAL A 97 -11.95 -3.27 -22.64
CA VAL A 97 -11.70 -2.20 -23.61
C VAL A 97 -11.92 -0.87 -22.86
N GLY A 98 -11.05 -0.58 -21.88
CA GLY A 98 -11.16 0.61 -21.05
C GLY A 98 -10.44 1.83 -21.64
N PRO A 99 -10.82 3.07 -21.26
CA PRO A 99 -10.17 4.28 -21.74
C PRO A 99 -8.67 4.29 -21.35
N VAL A 100 -7.84 4.66 -22.30
CA VAL A 100 -6.42 4.99 -22.06
C VAL A 100 -6.39 6.20 -21.12
N PRO A 101 -5.56 6.19 -20.03
CA PRO A 101 -5.38 7.36 -19.17
C PRO A 101 -5.10 8.62 -20.00
N GLY A 102 -5.75 9.72 -19.66
CA GLY A 102 -5.56 11.00 -20.33
C GLY A 102 -4.17 11.59 -20.06
N PRO A 103 -3.71 12.55 -20.88
CA PRO A 103 -2.43 13.20 -20.71
C PRO A 103 -2.30 14.04 -19.43
N ASP A 104 -3.41 14.34 -18.76
CA ASP A 104 -3.48 15.16 -17.55
C ASP A 104 -3.48 14.32 -16.24
N ASP A 105 -3.47 13.00 -16.33
CA ASP A 105 -3.41 12.14 -15.15
C ASP A 105 -1.97 12.08 -14.62
N GLU A 106 -1.72 12.77 -13.51
CA GLU A 106 -0.45 12.67 -12.79
C GLU A 106 -0.16 11.22 -12.41
N ALA A 107 1.07 10.76 -12.70
CA ALA A 107 1.47 9.40 -12.38
C ALA A 107 1.41 9.16 -10.86
N PRO A 108 0.73 8.09 -10.38
CA PRO A 108 0.76 7.72 -8.98
C PRO A 108 2.19 7.49 -8.50
N ALA A 109 2.46 7.86 -7.25
CA ALA A 109 3.76 7.64 -6.63
C ALA A 109 4.09 6.15 -6.54
N THR A 110 5.33 5.79 -6.82
CA THR A 110 5.84 4.43 -6.66
C THR A 110 5.83 4.00 -5.20
N ILE A 111 5.87 2.71 -4.95
CA ILE A 111 6.01 2.16 -3.59
C ILE A 111 7.28 2.70 -2.92
N LEU A 112 8.37 2.80 -3.68
CA LEU A 112 9.64 3.32 -3.16
C LEU A 112 9.53 4.80 -2.72
N GLU A 113 8.86 5.64 -3.50
CA GLU A 113 8.64 7.05 -3.16
C GLU A 113 7.79 7.17 -1.89
N ARG A 114 6.73 6.39 -1.79
CA ARG A 114 5.86 6.34 -0.60
C ARG A 114 6.62 5.83 0.64
N ASP A 115 7.41 4.77 0.52
CA ASP A 115 8.24 4.25 1.62
C ASP A 115 9.24 5.30 2.10
N ARG A 116 9.97 5.97 1.20
CA ARG A 116 10.92 7.04 1.55
C ARG A 116 10.23 8.23 2.25
N PHE A 117 9.04 8.57 1.80
CA PHE A 117 8.25 9.62 2.45
C PHE A 117 7.86 9.19 3.87
N HIS A 118 7.36 7.97 4.06
CA HIS A 118 7.01 7.46 5.38
C HIS A 118 8.19 7.39 6.33
N ASP A 119 9.32 6.86 5.87
CA ASP A 119 10.54 6.76 6.68
C ASP A 119 10.98 8.14 7.17
N ARG A 120 10.95 9.15 6.30
CA ARG A 120 11.25 10.52 6.67
C ARG A 120 10.22 11.11 7.63
N LEU A 121 8.93 10.96 7.34
CA LEU A 121 7.85 11.46 8.20
C LEU A 121 7.93 10.86 9.60
N GLU A 122 8.12 9.55 9.69
CA GLU A 122 8.23 8.84 10.96
C GLU A 122 9.44 9.30 11.77
N ALA A 123 10.60 9.52 11.12
CA ALA A 123 11.81 10.03 11.79
C ALA A 123 11.58 11.45 12.36
N GLU A 124 10.97 12.35 11.59
CA GLU A 124 10.70 13.72 12.05
C GLU A 124 9.63 13.80 13.16
N LEU A 125 8.64 12.89 13.09
CA LEU A 125 7.64 12.75 14.15
C LEU A 125 8.24 12.21 15.45
N ASP A 126 9.17 11.26 15.34
CA ASP A 126 9.87 10.69 16.49
C ASP A 126 10.75 11.75 17.16
N GLU A 127 11.56 12.48 16.38
CA GLU A 127 12.37 13.61 16.87
C GLU A 127 11.51 14.72 17.49
N GLY A 128 10.31 14.93 16.94
CA GLY A 128 9.32 15.88 17.45
C GLY A 128 8.62 15.42 18.74
N GLY A 129 8.84 14.17 19.19
CA GLY A 129 8.18 13.61 20.37
C GLY A 129 6.71 13.23 20.15
N PHE A 130 6.31 13.00 18.90
CA PHE A 130 4.93 12.64 18.59
C PHE A 130 4.53 11.26 19.11
N PHE A 131 5.48 10.31 19.10
CA PHE A 131 5.25 8.95 19.58
C PHE A 131 5.49 8.86 21.10
N ILE A 132 4.49 9.28 21.88
CA ILE A 132 4.59 9.37 23.35
C ILE A 132 4.76 7.99 24.00
N SER A 133 4.08 6.96 23.47
CA SER A 133 4.15 5.58 23.97
C SER A 133 4.88 4.69 22.99
N PRO A 134 6.02 4.08 23.38
CA PRO A 134 6.71 3.10 22.54
C PRO A 134 5.85 1.91 22.13
N GLU A 135 4.90 1.52 22.98
CA GLU A 135 4.00 0.39 22.74
C GLU A 135 2.96 0.71 21.65
N MET A 136 2.50 1.97 21.61
CA MET A 136 1.49 2.42 20.62
C MET A 136 2.12 2.92 19.33
N ALA A 137 3.39 3.29 19.32
CA ALA A 137 4.08 3.84 18.15
C ALA A 137 3.91 2.96 16.88
N PRO A 138 4.06 1.63 16.93
CA PRO A 138 3.86 0.79 15.75
C PRO A 138 2.45 0.87 15.17
N ALA A 139 1.42 0.95 16.01
CA ALA A 139 0.04 1.08 15.55
C ALA A 139 -0.21 2.43 14.88
N VAL A 140 0.32 3.50 15.45
CA VAL A 140 0.20 4.86 14.87
C VAL A 140 0.93 4.96 13.54
N LYS A 141 2.13 4.39 13.41
CA LYS A 141 2.89 4.32 12.16
C LYS A 141 2.09 3.57 11.08
N ARG A 142 1.52 2.40 11.40
CA ARG A 142 0.65 1.67 10.47
C ARG A 142 -0.56 2.48 10.02
N ASN A 143 -1.19 3.21 10.93
CA ASN A 143 -2.33 4.07 10.59
C ASN A 143 -1.93 5.20 9.63
N LEU A 144 -0.78 5.84 9.83
CA LEU A 144 -0.25 6.85 8.92
C LEU A 144 0.03 6.27 7.53
N ARG A 145 0.69 5.11 7.44
CA ARG A 145 0.94 4.42 6.16
C ARG A 145 -0.36 4.09 5.43
N ALA A 146 -1.35 3.55 6.14
CA ALA A 146 -2.64 3.24 5.56
C ALA A 146 -3.44 4.48 5.11
N LEU A 147 -3.28 5.63 5.81
CA LEU A 147 -3.88 6.90 5.39
C LEU A 147 -3.39 7.30 4.00
N PHE A 148 -2.08 7.32 3.79
CA PHE A 148 -1.47 7.69 2.51
C PHE A 148 -1.71 6.64 1.42
N ALA A 149 -1.74 5.36 1.76
CA ALA A 149 -2.13 4.32 0.81
C ALA A 149 -3.56 4.52 0.28
N ARG A 150 -4.50 4.94 1.14
CA ARG A 150 -5.87 5.27 0.71
C ARG A 150 -5.97 6.56 -0.10
N ALA A 151 -5.09 7.53 0.17
CA ALA A 151 -5.05 8.78 -0.59
C ALA A 151 -4.48 8.59 -2.00
N ALA A 152 -3.69 7.52 -2.21
CA ALA A 152 -3.03 7.20 -3.49
C ALA A 152 -2.31 8.41 -4.11
N PRO A 153 -1.41 9.09 -3.37
CA PRO A 153 -0.81 10.34 -3.82
C PRO A 153 0.02 10.17 -5.08
N SER A 154 0.07 11.20 -5.91
CA SER A 154 0.97 11.29 -7.06
C SER A 154 2.41 11.52 -6.62
N SER A 155 3.38 11.31 -7.54
CA SER A 155 4.80 11.62 -7.29
C SER A 155 5.00 13.12 -6.98
N GLN A 156 4.21 14.00 -7.61
CA GLN A 156 4.26 15.44 -7.35
C GLN A 156 3.72 15.78 -5.95
N GLU A 157 2.64 15.13 -5.51
CA GLU A 157 2.09 15.32 -4.17
C GLU A 157 3.07 14.83 -3.09
N ILE A 158 3.73 13.68 -3.28
CA ILE A 158 4.80 13.19 -2.41
C ILE A 158 5.95 14.20 -2.33
N SER A 159 6.36 14.78 -3.46
CA SER A 159 7.39 15.81 -3.49
C SER A 159 6.97 17.06 -2.68
N THR A 160 5.71 17.49 -2.84
CA THR A 160 5.14 18.60 -2.09
C THR A 160 5.12 18.32 -0.58
N LEU A 161 4.73 17.12 -0.18
CA LEU A 161 4.74 16.69 1.22
C LEU A 161 6.15 16.67 1.82
N HIS A 162 7.16 16.25 1.05
CA HIS A 162 8.56 16.39 1.45
C HIS A 162 8.97 17.85 1.70
N GLY A 163 8.48 18.78 0.88
CA GLY A 163 8.68 20.23 1.05
C GLY A 163 8.02 20.74 2.32
N VAL A 164 6.80 20.29 2.63
CA VAL A 164 6.10 20.64 3.87
C VAL A 164 6.90 20.20 5.09
N ILE A 165 7.33 18.94 5.14
CA ILE A 165 8.17 18.42 6.24
C ILE A 165 9.41 19.30 6.40
N GLN A 166 10.13 19.57 5.30
CA GLN A 166 11.34 20.40 5.34
C GLN A 166 11.09 21.81 5.87
N SER A 167 9.97 22.41 5.53
CA SER A 167 9.61 23.76 6.01
C SER A 167 9.38 23.77 7.50
N LEU A 168 8.63 22.77 8.02
CA LEU A 168 8.30 22.65 9.44
C LEU A 168 9.55 22.38 10.29
N THR A 169 10.44 21.51 9.83
CA THR A 169 11.66 21.16 10.57
C THR A 169 12.68 22.31 10.60
N LYS A 170 12.85 23.05 9.51
CA LYS A 170 13.69 24.27 9.50
C LYS A 170 13.22 25.32 10.51
N GLN A 171 11.92 25.49 10.72
CA GLN A 171 11.41 26.40 11.73
C GLN A 171 11.71 25.92 13.16
N ARG A 172 11.66 24.62 13.40
CA ARG A 172 12.01 24.02 14.69
C ARG A 172 13.48 24.28 15.03
N ASP A 173 14.38 24.08 14.09
CA ASP A 173 15.82 24.24 14.29
C ASP A 173 16.19 25.70 14.57
N ARG A 174 15.56 26.66 13.88
CA ARG A 174 15.74 28.09 14.15
C ARG A 174 15.32 28.50 15.56
N LYS A 175 14.24 27.90 16.09
CA LYS A 175 13.77 28.16 17.47
C LYS A 175 14.65 27.52 18.56
N LYS A 176 15.38 26.46 18.22
CA LYS A 176 16.33 25.81 19.17
C LYS A 176 17.68 26.54 19.23
N SER A 177 18.02 27.37 18.20
CA SER A 177 19.30 28.06 18.08
C SER A 177 19.25 29.54 18.49
N GLY A 178 18.13 30.06 18.92
CA GLY A 178 17.93 31.43 19.42
C GLY A 178 17.35 31.41 20.83
#